data_27fecc7230ebe523d84ab93bb86dcdb0
#
_entry.id   27fecc7230ebe523d84ab93bb86dcdb0
#
_cell.length_a   1.000
_cell.length_b   1.000
_cell.length_c   1.000
_cell.angle_alpha   90.00
_cell.angle_beta   90.00
_cell.angle_gamma   90.00
#
_symmetry.space_group_name_H-M   'P 1'
#
loop_
_entity.id
_entity.type
_entity.pdbx_description
1 polymer ?
#
loop_
_entity_poly.entity_id
_entity_poly.type
_entity_poly.pdbx_seq_one_letter_code
_entity_poly.pdbx_strand_id
1 'polypeptide(L)'
;MKRHFFALLAVLALCLTVSAQKKFSVYAVGFYNQENLFDTCHDVGKNDYQFLPNGSYHWNGLKYGHKLHNMSRALSDMATTTLPGVGCAVIGLSEVENNKVLTDLCAQPALKARNYQFCHVEGPDHRGIDCAVIYQPSLFTVKDVKLYPYVPTEKQDAKFRTRGYLAVSGLLAGEHVVVIVAHLPSRFGGPYSREVGGAQIKALKERIQKKNPNCKVIVMGDMNDDPTNKSMYEALSAKEDIEKVGKNDMFNPWYNVLVKHGQGTLMYQGAWNLFDQIILSPNLLNKKGHRDGSTLKYWKCEIQRMPYLFQTEGKYKGGTKRTTAGGVWLDGYSDHLPTAIYLMKEQGVATKDAGDCLLPDFTEAEKQNIAECELEKQEREAKDKAKQ
;
A
#
# COMPACT_ATOMS: atom_id res chain seq x y z
N MET A 1 61.07 33.67 -11.26
CA MET A 1 59.66 34.03 -11.47
C MET A 1 58.84 33.04 -12.29
N LYS A 2 59.32 32.47 -13.40
CA LYS A 2 58.55 31.52 -14.23
C LYS A 2 58.22 30.18 -13.53
N ARG A 3 59.08 29.66 -12.62
CA ARG A 3 58.84 28.40 -11.91
C ARG A 3 57.73 28.49 -10.84
N HIS A 4 57.56 29.64 -10.21
CA HIS A 4 56.50 29.82 -9.19
C HIS A 4 55.14 30.07 -9.81
N PHE A 5 55.10 30.61 -11.07
CA PHE A 5 53.83 30.79 -11.80
C PHE A 5 53.20 29.47 -12.24
N PHE A 6 54.05 28.48 -12.65
CA PHE A 6 53.53 27.15 -13.00
C PHE A 6 53.06 26.33 -11.77
N ALA A 7 53.70 26.49 -10.62
CA ALA A 7 53.26 25.85 -9.39
C ALA A 7 51.90 26.40 -8.89
N LEU A 8 51.69 27.72 -9.04
CA LEU A 8 50.42 28.37 -8.67
C LEU A 8 49.26 27.94 -9.59
N LEU A 9 49.51 27.78 -10.90
CA LEU A 9 48.53 27.30 -11.85
C LEU A 9 48.16 25.83 -11.62
N ALA A 10 49.15 24.98 -11.23
CA ALA A 10 48.90 23.56 -10.91
C ALA A 10 48.08 23.41 -9.61
N VAL A 11 48.30 24.24 -8.60
CA VAL A 11 47.51 24.28 -7.37
C VAL A 11 46.09 24.80 -7.63
N LEU A 12 45.91 25.82 -8.48
CA LEU A 12 44.60 26.30 -8.90
C LEU A 12 43.83 25.23 -9.72
N ALA A 13 44.49 24.46 -10.57
CA ALA A 13 43.89 23.38 -11.34
C ALA A 13 43.48 22.18 -10.47
N LEU A 14 44.20 21.89 -9.38
CA LEU A 14 43.81 20.86 -8.40
C LEU A 14 42.60 21.27 -7.54
N CYS A 15 42.35 22.53 -7.33
CA CYS A 15 41.20 23.03 -6.56
C CYS A 15 39.88 23.03 -7.35
N LEU A 16 39.86 22.76 -8.66
CA LEU A 16 38.65 22.78 -9.49
C LEU A 16 37.95 21.44 -9.66
N THR A 17 38.47 20.35 -9.08
CA THR A 17 37.72 19.10 -8.99
C THR A 17 36.96 18.98 -7.66
N VAL A 18 36.17 20.00 -7.31
CA VAL A 18 35.08 19.76 -6.35
C VAL A 18 34.07 18.94 -7.09
N SER A 19 34.18 17.64 -6.96
CA SER A 19 33.11 16.73 -7.36
C SER A 19 31.84 17.18 -6.61
N ALA A 20 30.93 17.84 -7.30
CA ALA A 20 29.67 18.27 -6.71
C ALA A 20 29.01 17.03 -6.11
N GLN A 21 28.92 16.98 -4.79
CA GLN A 21 28.30 15.86 -4.10
C GLN A 21 26.85 15.74 -4.59
N LYS A 22 26.52 14.61 -5.20
CA LYS A 22 25.17 14.36 -5.70
C LYS A 22 24.17 14.46 -4.55
N LYS A 23 23.19 15.34 -4.69
CA LYS A 23 22.08 15.47 -3.74
C LYS A 23 20.91 14.61 -4.22
N PHE A 24 20.22 13.98 -3.29
CA PHE A 24 19.05 13.14 -3.58
C PHE A 24 17.82 13.66 -2.87
N SER A 25 16.68 13.63 -3.55
CA SER A 25 15.36 13.71 -2.94
C SER A 25 14.89 12.30 -2.58
N VAL A 26 14.29 12.17 -1.41
CA VAL A 26 13.75 10.89 -0.90
C VAL A 26 12.25 11.00 -0.76
N TYR A 27 11.55 9.96 -1.19
CA TYR A 27 10.10 9.84 -1.12
C TYR A 27 9.74 8.54 -0.41
N ALA A 28 8.82 8.59 0.54
CA ALA A 28 8.30 7.40 1.19
C ALA A 28 6.93 7.02 0.64
N VAL A 29 6.73 5.72 0.47
CA VAL A 29 5.46 5.10 0.10
C VAL A 29 5.13 4.07 1.15
N GLY A 30 3.94 4.15 1.75
CA GLY A 30 3.52 3.34 2.88
C GLY A 30 2.31 2.46 2.60
N PHE A 31 2.08 1.50 3.50
CA PHE A 31 0.85 0.71 3.56
C PHE A 31 0.47 0.46 5.03
N TYR A 32 -0.84 0.47 5.33
CA TYR A 32 -1.35 0.14 6.65
C TYR A 32 -2.78 -0.43 6.61
N ASN A 33 -2.98 -1.65 7.09
CA ASN A 33 -4.30 -2.22 7.34
C ASN A 33 -4.96 -1.51 8.55
N GLN A 34 -6.20 -1.05 8.38
CA GLN A 34 -6.89 -0.20 9.35
C GLN A 34 -7.65 -1.01 10.43
N GLU A 35 -7.62 -2.34 10.40
CA GLU A 35 -8.42 -3.22 11.29
C GLU A 35 -9.87 -2.74 11.40
N ASN A 36 -10.64 -2.89 10.32
CA ASN A 36 -12.07 -2.59 10.25
C ASN A 36 -12.40 -1.13 10.63
N LEU A 37 -11.98 -0.18 9.79
CA LEU A 37 -12.36 1.23 9.93
C LEU A 37 -13.77 1.43 9.39
N PHE A 38 -14.77 1.23 10.25
CA PHE A 38 -16.20 1.45 10.00
C PHE A 38 -16.67 2.73 10.67
N ASP A 39 -17.71 3.36 10.10
CA ASP A 39 -18.48 4.37 10.79
C ASP A 39 -19.53 3.72 11.73
N THR A 40 -20.62 4.43 12.04
CA THR A 40 -21.64 3.93 12.98
C THR A 40 -23.00 3.75 12.31
N CYS A 41 -23.04 3.83 10.98
CA CYS A 41 -24.25 3.74 10.17
C CYS A 41 -24.20 2.46 9.33
N HIS A 42 -25.36 1.86 9.10
CA HIS A 42 -25.47 0.70 8.24
C HIS A 42 -25.44 1.10 6.76
N ASP A 43 -24.54 0.50 5.99
CA ASP A 43 -24.51 0.60 4.54
C ASP A 43 -25.43 -0.46 3.91
N VAL A 44 -26.48 -0.02 3.23
CA VAL A 44 -27.51 -0.89 2.65
C VAL A 44 -26.89 -1.95 1.73
N GLY A 45 -27.22 -3.23 1.99
CA GLY A 45 -26.70 -4.37 1.26
C GLY A 45 -25.35 -4.89 1.73
N LYS A 46 -24.79 -4.34 2.80
CA LYS A 46 -23.53 -4.81 3.44
C LYS A 46 -23.81 -5.58 4.73
N ASN A 47 -22.89 -6.39 5.14
CA ASN A 47 -22.95 -7.15 6.41
C ASN A 47 -22.04 -6.49 7.45
N ASP A 48 -22.37 -5.26 7.81
CA ASP A 48 -21.65 -4.39 8.74
C ASP A 48 -22.30 -4.30 10.13
N TYR A 49 -23.39 -5.03 10.34
CA TYR A 49 -24.24 -4.96 11.55
C TYR A 49 -23.49 -5.06 12.88
N GLN A 50 -22.34 -5.73 12.91
CA GLN A 50 -21.54 -5.83 14.13
C GLN A 50 -20.87 -4.49 14.50
N PHE A 51 -20.69 -3.58 13.53
CA PHE A 51 -20.10 -2.25 13.71
C PHE A 51 -21.16 -1.14 13.91
N LEU A 52 -22.36 -1.49 14.30
CA LEU A 52 -23.40 -0.52 14.65
C LEU A 52 -23.45 -0.29 16.17
N PRO A 53 -24.05 0.81 16.65
CA PRO A 53 -24.18 1.08 18.08
C PRO A 53 -24.93 -0.02 18.85
N ASN A 54 -25.88 -0.69 18.21
CA ASN A 54 -26.64 -1.83 18.74
C ASN A 54 -26.05 -3.19 18.30
N GLY A 55 -24.97 -3.19 17.52
CA GLY A 55 -24.29 -4.40 17.06
C GLY A 55 -23.40 -5.03 18.16
N SER A 56 -22.79 -6.18 17.85
CA SER A 56 -22.00 -6.96 18.82
C SER A 56 -20.77 -6.22 19.36
N TYR A 57 -20.19 -5.28 18.62
CA TYR A 57 -19.08 -4.43 19.09
C TYR A 57 -19.57 -3.18 19.83
N HIS A 58 -20.89 -2.90 19.86
CA HIS A 58 -21.42 -1.64 20.40
C HIS A 58 -20.65 -0.44 19.86
N TRP A 59 -20.49 -0.41 18.51
CA TRP A 59 -19.64 0.53 17.82
C TRP A 59 -20.34 1.89 17.70
N ASN A 60 -20.05 2.79 18.63
CA ASN A 60 -20.68 4.10 18.74
C ASN A 60 -19.72 5.23 18.33
N GLY A 61 -20.24 6.47 18.29
CA GLY A 61 -19.47 7.66 17.92
C GLY A 61 -18.20 7.90 18.73
N LEU A 62 -18.18 7.51 20.03
CA LEU A 62 -16.99 7.60 20.86
C LEU A 62 -15.87 6.68 20.33
N LYS A 63 -16.18 5.40 20.13
CA LYS A 63 -15.23 4.39 19.62
C LYS A 63 -14.73 4.76 18.23
N TYR A 64 -15.64 5.20 17.36
CA TYR A 64 -15.30 5.66 16.02
C TYR A 64 -14.36 6.88 16.05
N GLY A 65 -14.65 7.88 16.86
CA GLY A 65 -13.80 9.07 17.01
C GLY A 65 -12.40 8.72 17.54
N HIS A 66 -12.29 7.83 18.53
CA HIS A 66 -11.00 7.32 19.03
C HIS A 66 -10.23 6.55 17.96
N LYS A 67 -10.91 5.69 17.19
CA LYS A 67 -10.30 4.95 16.08
C LYS A 67 -9.73 5.91 15.03
N LEU A 68 -10.49 6.90 14.60
CA LEU A 68 -10.01 7.92 13.65
C LEU A 68 -8.79 8.68 14.19
N HIS A 69 -8.83 9.10 15.47
CA HIS A 69 -7.71 9.78 16.11
C HIS A 69 -6.45 8.90 16.11
N ASN A 70 -6.57 7.66 16.58
CA ASN A 70 -5.46 6.71 16.66
C ASN A 70 -4.87 6.42 15.28
N MET A 71 -5.71 6.10 14.29
CA MET A 71 -5.25 5.80 12.94
C MET A 71 -4.59 7.01 12.28
N SER A 72 -5.18 8.20 12.41
CA SER A 72 -4.59 9.42 11.83
C SER A 72 -3.22 9.75 12.43
N ARG A 73 -3.03 9.53 13.72
CA ARG A 73 -1.73 9.64 14.38
C ARG A 73 -0.73 8.68 13.77
N ALA A 74 -1.06 7.38 13.71
CA ALA A 74 -0.15 6.37 13.18
C ALA A 74 0.23 6.64 11.72
N LEU A 75 -0.74 6.99 10.87
CA LEU A 75 -0.51 7.34 9.46
C LEU A 75 0.36 8.60 9.31
N SER A 76 0.13 9.62 10.14
CA SER A 76 0.93 10.84 10.13
C SER A 76 2.38 10.60 10.56
N ASP A 77 2.62 9.67 11.51
CA ASP A 77 3.94 9.38 12.02
C ASP A 77 4.77 8.48 11.11
N MET A 78 4.12 7.80 10.13
CA MET A 78 4.83 6.94 9.16
C MET A 78 5.94 7.69 8.43
N ALA A 79 7.11 7.06 8.36
CA ALA A 79 8.32 7.56 7.68
C ALA A 79 8.93 8.85 8.26
N THR A 80 8.38 9.43 9.33
CA THR A 80 8.87 10.72 9.88
C THR A 80 10.24 10.61 10.54
N THR A 81 10.68 9.44 10.98
CA THR A 81 12.06 9.22 11.44
C THR A 81 13.08 9.46 10.33
N THR A 82 12.78 9.05 9.09
CA THR A 82 13.64 9.26 7.92
C THR A 82 13.35 10.59 7.23
N LEU A 83 12.09 11.03 7.19
CA LEU A 83 11.61 12.24 6.52
C LEU A 83 10.82 13.14 7.50
N PRO A 84 11.51 13.79 8.47
CA PRO A 84 10.87 14.64 9.46
C PRO A 84 10.01 15.73 8.80
N GLY A 85 8.78 15.91 9.31
CA GLY A 85 7.83 16.89 8.79
C GLY A 85 7.19 16.55 7.45
N VAL A 86 7.70 15.56 6.69
CA VAL A 86 7.18 15.16 5.36
C VAL A 86 6.33 13.90 5.46
N GLY A 87 6.86 12.80 5.98
CA GLY A 87 6.18 11.51 6.03
C GLY A 87 6.04 10.84 4.66
N CYS A 88 5.00 10.01 4.50
CA CYS A 88 4.75 9.30 3.24
C CYS A 88 4.06 10.19 2.20
N ALA A 89 4.52 10.13 0.96
CA ALA A 89 3.87 10.79 -0.18
C ALA A 89 2.54 10.11 -0.55
N VAL A 90 2.51 8.78 -0.43
CA VAL A 90 1.36 7.91 -0.75
C VAL A 90 1.29 6.81 0.31
N ILE A 91 0.10 6.49 0.79
CA ILE A 91 -0.15 5.37 1.71
C ILE A 91 -1.34 4.57 1.18
N GLY A 92 -1.15 3.28 0.91
CA GLY A 92 -2.23 2.34 0.69
C GLY A 92 -2.89 1.94 2.00
N LEU A 93 -4.19 1.80 1.99
CA LEU A 93 -5.01 1.38 3.12
C LEU A 93 -5.82 0.15 2.74
N SER A 94 -6.07 -0.73 3.70
CA SER A 94 -7.08 -1.77 3.61
C SER A 94 -7.99 -1.77 4.82
N GLU A 95 -9.13 -2.45 4.71
CA GLU A 95 -10.18 -2.51 5.72
C GLU A 95 -10.76 -1.12 6.05
N VAL A 96 -11.01 -0.34 5.03
CA VAL A 96 -11.80 0.90 5.10
C VAL A 96 -13.20 0.66 4.53
N GLU A 97 -14.22 1.23 5.15
CA GLU A 97 -15.60 0.98 4.76
C GLU A 97 -16.01 1.75 3.50
N ASN A 98 -15.93 3.08 3.54
CA ASN A 98 -16.50 3.93 2.51
C ASN A 98 -15.82 5.31 2.43
N ASN A 99 -16.32 6.16 1.53
CA ASN A 99 -15.83 7.54 1.35
C ASN A 99 -16.01 8.41 2.61
N LYS A 100 -17.02 8.12 3.42
CA LYS A 100 -17.27 8.91 4.64
C LYS A 100 -16.16 8.70 5.66
N VAL A 101 -15.77 7.44 5.95
CA VAL A 101 -14.70 7.16 6.89
C VAL A 101 -13.37 7.74 6.43
N LEU A 102 -13.09 7.75 5.11
CA LEU A 102 -11.90 8.35 4.54
C LEU A 102 -11.90 9.87 4.63
N THR A 103 -13.07 10.51 4.43
CA THR A 103 -13.25 11.96 4.62
C THR A 103 -12.98 12.33 6.07
N ASP A 104 -13.60 11.61 7.01
CA ASP A 104 -13.44 11.85 8.44
C ASP A 104 -11.98 11.57 8.90
N LEU A 105 -11.31 10.57 8.34
CA LEU A 105 -9.92 10.26 8.60
C LEU A 105 -8.98 11.37 8.12
N CYS A 106 -9.11 11.81 6.86
CA CYS A 106 -8.28 12.86 6.28
C CYS A 106 -8.54 14.24 6.94
N ALA A 107 -9.73 14.45 7.51
CA ALA A 107 -10.09 15.66 8.25
C ALA A 107 -9.45 15.71 9.65
N GLN A 108 -8.90 14.58 10.18
CA GLN A 108 -8.22 14.59 11.48
C GLN A 108 -7.01 15.54 11.46
N PRO A 109 -6.77 16.29 12.55
CA PRO A 109 -5.72 17.32 12.58
C PRO A 109 -4.36 16.83 12.11
N ALA A 110 -3.96 15.60 12.48
CA ALA A 110 -2.67 15.01 12.13
C ALA A 110 -2.46 14.83 10.62
N LEU A 111 -3.49 14.44 9.87
CA LEU A 111 -3.43 14.26 8.41
C LEU A 111 -3.75 15.55 7.66
N LYS A 112 -4.71 16.34 8.17
CA LYS A 112 -5.07 17.64 7.60
C LYS A 112 -3.90 18.61 7.52
N ALA A 113 -2.99 18.57 8.52
CA ALA A 113 -1.80 19.41 8.54
C ALA A 113 -0.87 19.23 7.32
N ARG A 114 -0.93 18.07 6.65
CA ARG A 114 -0.20 17.75 5.41
C ARG A 114 -1.10 17.68 4.19
N ASN A 115 -2.36 18.10 4.32
CA ASN A 115 -3.36 18.12 3.24
C ASN A 115 -3.53 16.74 2.55
N TYR A 116 -3.56 15.64 3.33
CA TYR A 116 -3.84 14.33 2.76
C TYR A 116 -5.22 14.30 2.10
N GLN A 117 -5.27 13.80 0.88
CA GLN A 117 -6.46 13.49 0.10
C GLN A 117 -6.53 11.99 -0.14
N PHE A 118 -7.65 11.49 -0.68
CA PHE A 118 -7.81 10.06 -0.90
C PHE A 118 -8.34 9.71 -2.29
N CYS A 119 -8.08 8.46 -2.69
CA CYS A 119 -8.70 7.76 -3.81
C CYS A 119 -9.34 6.48 -3.27
N HIS A 120 -10.60 6.26 -3.61
CA HIS A 120 -11.35 5.07 -3.24
C HIS A 120 -12.37 4.74 -4.34
N VAL A 121 -12.62 3.47 -4.54
CA VAL A 121 -13.71 2.93 -5.36
C VAL A 121 -14.32 1.79 -4.58
N GLU A 122 -15.63 1.86 -4.34
CA GLU A 122 -16.36 0.84 -3.60
C GLU A 122 -16.27 -0.52 -4.30
N GLY A 123 -15.93 -1.54 -3.53
CA GLY A 123 -15.75 -2.90 -3.99
C GLY A 123 -16.94 -3.83 -3.67
N PRO A 124 -16.89 -5.05 -4.19
CA PRO A 124 -17.97 -6.03 -4.03
C PRO A 124 -17.92 -6.83 -2.72
N ASP A 125 -17.00 -6.54 -1.80
CA ASP A 125 -16.90 -7.26 -0.53
C ASP A 125 -18.20 -7.15 0.27
N HIS A 126 -18.70 -8.29 0.75
CA HIS A 126 -19.99 -8.37 1.45
C HIS A 126 -19.99 -7.68 2.82
N ARG A 127 -18.83 -7.59 3.47
CA ARG A 127 -18.70 -6.88 4.75
C ARG A 127 -18.68 -5.36 4.57
N GLY A 128 -18.42 -4.88 3.35
CA GLY A 128 -18.25 -3.46 3.07
C GLY A 128 -16.87 -2.95 3.45
N ILE A 129 -15.81 -3.76 3.30
CA ILE A 129 -14.44 -3.30 3.47
C ILE A 129 -13.70 -3.23 2.15
N ASP A 130 -12.97 -2.18 1.94
CA ASP A 130 -12.29 -1.88 0.70
C ASP A 130 -10.82 -1.53 0.90
N CYS A 131 -10.13 -1.31 -0.23
CA CYS A 131 -8.82 -0.68 -0.29
C CYS A 131 -8.96 0.79 -0.65
N ALA A 132 -8.06 1.62 -0.12
CA ALA A 132 -7.96 3.03 -0.49
C ALA A 132 -6.50 3.47 -0.61
N VAL A 133 -6.29 4.65 -1.16
CA VAL A 133 -5.01 5.35 -1.17
C VAL A 133 -5.23 6.73 -0.56
N ILE A 134 -4.41 7.10 0.43
CA ILE A 134 -4.28 8.51 0.83
C ILE A 134 -2.94 9.05 0.32
N TYR A 135 -2.91 10.32 -0.05
CA TYR A 135 -1.73 10.92 -0.67
C TYR A 135 -1.60 12.40 -0.35
N GLN A 136 -0.38 12.93 -0.40
CA GLN A 136 -0.09 14.36 -0.32
C GLN A 136 -0.06 14.96 -1.74
N PRO A 137 -0.99 15.86 -2.12
CA PRO A 137 -1.04 16.44 -3.47
C PRO A 137 0.22 17.21 -3.88
N SER A 138 0.98 17.71 -2.91
CA SER A 138 2.27 18.35 -3.14
C SER A 138 3.37 17.40 -3.59
N LEU A 139 3.23 16.09 -3.36
CA LEU A 139 4.23 15.07 -3.66
C LEU A 139 3.76 14.08 -4.72
N PHE A 140 2.46 13.79 -4.79
CA PHE A 140 1.88 12.84 -5.73
C PHE A 140 0.68 13.46 -6.43
N THR A 141 0.72 13.51 -7.76
CA THR A 141 -0.37 14.04 -8.60
C THR A 141 -1.13 12.87 -9.21
N VAL A 142 -2.35 12.63 -8.76
CA VAL A 142 -3.25 11.58 -9.29
C VAL A 142 -3.66 11.90 -10.73
N LYS A 143 -3.67 10.89 -11.61
CA LYS A 143 -4.04 10.96 -13.02
C LYS A 143 -5.21 10.08 -13.38
N ASP A 144 -5.27 8.85 -12.85
CA ASP A 144 -6.35 7.89 -13.11
C ASP A 144 -6.53 6.95 -11.93
N VAL A 145 -7.78 6.51 -11.70
CA VAL A 145 -8.15 5.60 -10.60
C VAL A 145 -9.12 4.56 -11.13
N LYS A 146 -8.79 3.26 -10.95
CA LYS A 146 -9.67 2.14 -11.32
C LYS A 146 -9.60 1.04 -10.26
N LEU A 147 -10.73 0.42 -9.99
CA LEU A 147 -10.81 -0.83 -9.24
C LEU A 147 -10.92 -2.00 -10.22
N TYR A 148 -9.86 -2.80 -10.34
CA TYR A 148 -9.89 -4.03 -11.12
C TYR A 148 -10.48 -5.15 -10.26
N PRO A 149 -11.49 -5.88 -10.75
CA PRO A 149 -12.11 -6.92 -9.95
C PRO A 149 -11.19 -8.13 -9.79
N TYR A 150 -11.35 -8.84 -8.69
CA TYR A 150 -10.88 -10.22 -8.59
C TYR A 150 -11.83 -11.10 -9.41
N VAL A 151 -11.33 -11.77 -10.43
CA VAL A 151 -12.12 -12.65 -11.31
C VAL A 151 -11.94 -14.10 -10.83
N PRO A 152 -13.00 -14.77 -10.32
CA PRO A 152 -12.91 -16.18 -9.94
C PRO A 152 -12.54 -17.07 -11.14
N THR A 153 -11.78 -18.12 -10.87
CA THR A 153 -11.49 -19.17 -11.87
C THR A 153 -12.57 -20.24 -11.86
N GLU A 154 -12.59 -21.13 -12.86
CA GLU A 154 -13.50 -22.28 -12.94
C GLU A 154 -13.42 -23.23 -11.71
N LYS A 155 -12.33 -23.19 -10.96
CA LYS A 155 -12.13 -23.99 -9.72
C LYS A 155 -12.69 -23.32 -8.48
N GLN A 156 -13.24 -22.13 -8.58
CA GLN A 156 -13.82 -21.36 -7.48
C GLN A 156 -15.33 -21.21 -7.68
N ASP A 157 -16.02 -20.86 -6.61
CA ASP A 157 -17.42 -20.45 -6.72
C ASP A 157 -17.50 -19.21 -7.63
N ALA A 158 -18.34 -19.27 -8.66
CA ALA A 158 -18.57 -18.16 -9.57
C ALA A 158 -19.08 -16.90 -8.85
N LYS A 159 -19.72 -17.07 -7.68
CA LYS A 159 -20.17 -15.99 -6.80
C LYS A 159 -19.15 -15.56 -5.75
N PHE A 160 -17.92 -16.06 -5.81
CA PHE A 160 -16.86 -15.60 -4.91
C PHE A 160 -16.54 -14.15 -5.18
N ARG A 161 -16.73 -13.29 -4.19
CA ARG A 161 -16.46 -11.85 -4.26
C ARG A 161 -15.46 -11.45 -3.16
N THR A 162 -14.55 -10.56 -3.52
CA THR A 162 -13.56 -9.97 -2.63
C THR A 162 -13.19 -8.57 -3.14
N ARG A 163 -12.34 -7.85 -2.43
CA ARG A 163 -12.05 -6.41 -2.59
C ARG A 163 -11.56 -5.97 -3.96
N GLY A 164 -10.96 -6.88 -4.75
CA GLY A 164 -10.32 -6.47 -6.01
C GLY A 164 -8.97 -5.77 -5.79
N TYR A 165 -8.53 -5.00 -6.82
CA TYR A 165 -7.24 -4.33 -6.86
C TYR A 165 -7.44 -2.85 -7.20
N LEU A 166 -7.29 -1.98 -6.22
CA LEU A 166 -7.37 -0.53 -6.44
C LEU A 166 -6.07 -0.05 -7.08
N ALA A 167 -6.11 0.37 -8.33
CA ALA A 167 -4.99 0.96 -9.03
C ALA A 167 -5.14 2.48 -9.09
N VAL A 168 -4.12 3.19 -8.61
CA VAL A 168 -4.02 4.65 -8.68
C VAL A 168 -2.79 5.01 -9.49
N SER A 169 -3.00 5.63 -10.62
CA SER A 169 -1.95 6.15 -11.50
C SER A 169 -1.69 7.61 -11.22
N GLY A 170 -0.42 8.01 -11.23
CA GLY A 170 -0.05 9.38 -10.95
C GLY A 170 1.41 9.69 -11.20
N LEU A 171 1.81 10.90 -10.80
CA LEU A 171 3.20 11.37 -10.90
C LEU A 171 3.80 11.53 -9.51
N LEU A 172 4.89 10.81 -9.24
CA LEU A 172 5.76 10.98 -8.09
C LEU A 172 7.12 11.49 -8.57
N ALA A 173 7.58 12.62 -8.05
CA ALA A 173 8.80 13.27 -8.54
C ALA A 173 8.81 13.50 -10.06
N GLY A 174 7.63 13.74 -10.67
CA GLY A 174 7.44 13.94 -12.10
C GLY A 174 7.47 12.65 -12.93
N GLU A 175 7.59 11.46 -12.32
CA GLU A 175 7.65 10.19 -13.02
C GLU A 175 6.34 9.40 -12.86
N HIS A 176 5.95 8.69 -13.92
CA HIS A 176 4.74 7.87 -13.90
C HIS A 176 4.90 6.69 -12.92
N VAL A 177 4.06 6.68 -11.92
CA VAL A 177 3.97 5.61 -10.91
C VAL A 177 2.52 5.14 -10.83
N VAL A 178 2.31 3.83 -10.86
CA VAL A 178 1.04 3.20 -10.52
C VAL A 178 1.19 2.46 -9.21
N VAL A 179 0.33 2.80 -8.26
CA VAL A 179 0.18 2.09 -7.00
C VAL A 179 -1.01 1.14 -7.12
N ILE A 180 -0.81 -0.14 -6.88
CA ILE A 180 -1.87 -1.15 -6.82
C ILE A 180 -2.01 -1.57 -5.37
N VAL A 181 -3.17 -1.27 -4.76
CA VAL A 181 -3.49 -1.69 -3.39
C VAL A 181 -4.37 -2.92 -3.45
N ALA A 182 -3.98 -3.96 -2.72
CA ALA A 182 -4.68 -5.23 -2.64
C ALA A 182 -4.92 -5.64 -1.19
N HIS A 183 -6.03 -6.31 -0.93
CA HIS A 183 -6.27 -7.04 0.29
C HIS A 183 -6.74 -8.45 -0.10
N LEU A 184 -5.80 -9.38 -0.16
CA LEU A 184 -6.08 -10.74 -0.63
C LEU A 184 -6.94 -11.52 0.37
N PRO A 185 -7.62 -12.58 -0.07
CA PRO A 185 -8.46 -13.40 0.80
C PRO A 185 -7.68 -13.98 1.99
N SER A 186 -8.31 -14.00 3.17
CA SER A 186 -7.69 -14.51 4.38
C SER A 186 -7.28 -15.99 4.25
N ARG A 187 -6.35 -16.42 5.12
CA ARG A 187 -5.89 -17.83 5.15
C ARG A 187 -6.99 -18.83 5.46
N PHE A 188 -8.11 -18.39 6.02
CA PHE A 188 -9.26 -19.24 6.33
C PHE A 188 -9.85 -19.92 5.08
N GLY A 189 -9.87 -19.22 3.92
CA GLY A 189 -10.34 -19.73 2.63
C GLY A 189 -9.33 -20.59 1.86
N GLY A 190 -8.19 -20.96 2.46
CA GLY A 190 -7.12 -21.73 1.80
C GLY A 190 -6.20 -20.87 0.91
N PRO A 191 -5.11 -21.43 0.37
CA PRO A 191 -4.09 -20.68 -0.36
C PRO A 191 -4.47 -20.33 -1.80
N TYR A 192 -5.31 -21.15 -2.44
CA TYR A 192 -5.57 -21.05 -3.89
C TYR A 192 -6.08 -19.67 -4.32
N SER A 193 -7.01 -19.07 -3.56
CA SER A 193 -7.55 -17.75 -3.90
C SER A 193 -6.48 -16.65 -3.84
N ARG A 194 -5.48 -16.79 -2.98
CA ARG A 194 -4.35 -15.85 -2.92
C ARG A 194 -3.36 -16.08 -4.07
N GLU A 195 -3.14 -17.33 -4.47
CA GLU A 195 -2.34 -17.65 -5.67
C GLU A 195 -2.98 -17.06 -6.94
N VAL A 196 -4.31 -17.21 -7.10
CA VAL A 196 -5.06 -16.56 -8.19
C VAL A 196 -4.91 -15.04 -8.11
N GLY A 197 -5.04 -14.46 -6.91
CA GLY A 197 -4.87 -13.01 -6.71
C GLY A 197 -3.48 -12.53 -7.11
N GLY A 198 -2.42 -13.23 -6.69
CA GLY A 198 -1.04 -12.92 -7.08
C GLY A 198 -0.84 -12.95 -8.60
N ALA A 199 -1.39 -13.96 -9.27
CA ALA A 199 -1.32 -14.08 -10.73
C ALA A 199 -2.07 -12.94 -11.45
N GLN A 200 -3.25 -12.54 -10.97
CA GLN A 200 -4.02 -11.43 -11.52
C GLN A 200 -3.34 -10.08 -11.33
N ILE A 201 -2.73 -9.83 -10.17
CA ILE A 201 -1.93 -8.62 -9.92
C ILE A 201 -0.72 -8.57 -10.88
N LYS A 202 -0.03 -9.70 -11.10
CA LYS A 202 1.06 -9.80 -12.07
C LYS A 202 0.58 -9.46 -13.49
N ALA A 203 -0.54 -10.04 -13.92
CA ALA A 203 -1.12 -9.76 -15.23
C ALA A 203 -1.51 -8.28 -15.39
N LEU A 204 -2.09 -7.66 -14.34
CA LEU A 204 -2.39 -6.23 -14.35
C LEU A 204 -1.12 -5.38 -14.49
N LYS A 205 -0.07 -5.67 -13.71
CA LYS A 205 1.23 -5.00 -13.83
C LYS A 205 1.80 -5.10 -15.26
N GLU A 206 1.71 -6.26 -15.87
CA GLU A 206 2.20 -6.47 -17.25
C GLU A 206 1.39 -5.66 -18.26
N ARG A 207 0.06 -5.58 -18.13
CA ARG A 207 -0.81 -4.71 -18.96
C ARG A 207 -0.45 -3.23 -18.82
N ILE A 208 -0.22 -2.76 -17.59
CA ILE A 208 0.21 -1.38 -17.30
C ILE A 208 1.53 -1.08 -18.02
N GLN A 209 2.54 -1.95 -17.87
CA GLN A 209 3.86 -1.75 -18.46
C GLN A 209 3.90 -2.01 -19.98
N LYS A 210 2.95 -2.78 -20.52
CA LYS A 210 2.76 -2.90 -21.98
C LYS A 210 2.27 -1.56 -22.57
N LYS A 211 1.37 -0.86 -21.87
CA LYS A 211 0.87 0.45 -22.28
C LYS A 211 1.94 1.54 -22.13
N ASN A 212 2.65 1.57 -21.00
CA ASN A 212 3.77 2.48 -20.75
C ASN A 212 4.94 1.72 -20.12
N PRO A 213 5.98 1.33 -20.91
CA PRO A 213 7.15 0.59 -20.38
C PRO A 213 7.96 1.35 -19.31
N ASN A 214 7.88 2.68 -19.29
CA ASN A 214 8.57 3.51 -18.30
C ASN A 214 7.80 3.61 -16.97
N CYS A 215 6.52 3.20 -16.95
CA CYS A 215 5.70 3.22 -15.75
C CYS A 215 6.30 2.36 -14.65
N LYS A 216 6.45 2.94 -13.47
CA LYS A 216 6.86 2.24 -12.26
C LYS A 216 5.64 1.70 -11.55
N VAL A 217 5.63 0.40 -11.28
CA VAL A 217 4.50 -0.25 -10.59
C VAL A 217 4.92 -0.64 -9.18
N ILE A 218 4.13 -0.22 -8.21
CA ILE A 218 4.27 -0.54 -6.79
C ILE A 218 3.00 -1.29 -6.39
N VAL A 219 3.14 -2.56 -6.04
CA VAL A 219 2.05 -3.37 -5.49
C VAL A 219 2.18 -3.35 -3.98
N MET A 220 1.12 -3.02 -3.27
CA MET A 220 1.12 -3.00 -1.82
C MET A 220 -0.18 -3.56 -1.27
N GLY A 221 -0.14 -4.05 -0.03
CA GLY A 221 -1.36 -4.54 0.57
C GLY A 221 -1.13 -5.51 1.73
N ASP A 222 -2.25 -5.88 2.34
CA ASP A 222 -2.35 -7.07 3.17
C ASP A 222 -2.53 -8.27 2.24
N MET A 223 -1.44 -8.98 2.01
CA MET A 223 -1.41 -10.14 1.13
C MET A 223 -1.99 -11.40 1.79
N ASN A 224 -2.28 -11.35 3.09
CA ASN A 224 -2.70 -12.50 3.91
C ASN A 224 -1.78 -13.74 3.76
N ASP A 225 -0.60 -13.53 3.20
CA ASP A 225 0.46 -14.51 3.00
C ASP A 225 1.83 -13.87 3.24
N ASP A 226 2.76 -14.68 3.70
CA ASP A 226 4.15 -14.26 3.87
C ASP A 226 4.86 -14.13 2.51
N PRO A 227 5.95 -13.36 2.41
CA PRO A 227 6.76 -13.24 1.18
C PRO A 227 7.26 -14.59 0.62
N THR A 228 7.29 -15.62 1.46
CA THR A 228 7.74 -16.99 1.12
C THR A 228 6.62 -17.87 0.55
N ASN A 229 5.37 -17.44 0.62
CA ASN A 229 4.23 -18.22 0.14
C ASN A 229 4.14 -18.19 -1.40
N LYS A 230 3.54 -19.23 -1.99
CA LYS A 230 3.41 -19.40 -3.44
C LYS A 230 2.70 -18.24 -4.13
N SER A 231 1.69 -17.66 -3.48
CA SER A 231 0.97 -16.49 -3.97
C SER A 231 1.92 -15.32 -4.29
N MET A 232 2.97 -15.12 -3.47
CA MET A 232 3.95 -14.05 -3.64
C MET A 232 5.13 -14.49 -4.50
N TYR A 233 5.79 -15.58 -4.13
CA TYR A 233 7.04 -15.97 -4.75
C TYR A 233 6.88 -16.56 -6.15
N GLU A 234 5.82 -17.35 -6.38
CA GLU A 234 5.52 -18.00 -7.68
C GLU A 234 4.49 -17.19 -8.48
N ALA A 235 3.27 -17.04 -7.98
CA ALA A 235 2.16 -16.47 -8.73
C ALA A 235 2.37 -14.98 -9.07
N LEU A 236 2.75 -14.15 -8.11
CA LEU A 236 3.14 -12.75 -8.34
C LEU A 236 4.56 -12.65 -8.94
N SER A 237 5.37 -13.71 -8.84
CA SER A 237 6.78 -13.73 -9.26
C SER A 237 7.66 -12.71 -8.53
N ALA A 238 7.41 -12.52 -7.24
CA ALA A 238 8.12 -11.55 -6.40
C ALA A 238 9.40 -12.17 -5.82
N LYS A 239 10.56 -11.74 -6.28
CA LYS A 239 11.88 -12.28 -5.94
C LYS A 239 12.49 -11.54 -4.75
N GLU A 240 13.27 -12.28 -3.97
CA GLU A 240 13.95 -11.83 -2.74
C GLU A 240 15.26 -11.07 -2.99
N ASP A 241 15.83 -11.22 -4.19
CA ASP A 241 17.12 -10.68 -4.57
C ASP A 241 17.00 -9.82 -5.83
N ILE A 242 17.43 -8.56 -5.75
CA ILE A 242 17.39 -7.60 -6.86
C ILE A 242 18.10 -8.16 -8.11
N GLU A 243 19.20 -8.89 -7.93
CA GLU A 243 19.98 -9.44 -9.05
C GLU A 243 19.22 -10.53 -9.82
N LYS A 244 18.32 -11.24 -9.16
CA LYS A 244 17.48 -12.29 -9.75
C LYS A 244 16.21 -11.76 -10.44
N VAL A 245 15.87 -10.48 -10.24
CA VAL A 245 14.64 -9.90 -10.80
C VAL A 245 14.77 -9.75 -12.31
N GLY A 246 13.96 -10.48 -13.06
CA GLY A 246 13.83 -10.35 -14.51
C GLY A 246 12.81 -9.27 -14.91
N LYS A 247 12.63 -9.07 -16.23
CA LYS A 247 11.74 -8.04 -16.78
C LYS A 247 10.29 -8.19 -16.31
N ASN A 248 9.81 -9.43 -16.19
CA ASN A 248 8.42 -9.74 -15.83
C ASN A 248 8.22 -10.04 -14.35
N ASP A 249 9.32 -10.11 -13.58
CA ASP A 249 9.26 -10.34 -12.14
C ASP A 249 8.92 -9.04 -11.38
N MET A 250 8.78 -9.20 -10.06
CA MET A 250 8.72 -8.14 -9.07
C MET A 250 9.84 -8.36 -8.05
N PHE A 251 10.19 -7.32 -7.31
CA PHE A 251 11.11 -7.40 -6.18
C PHE A 251 10.35 -7.28 -4.87
N ASN A 252 10.56 -8.24 -3.96
CA ASN A 252 9.96 -8.25 -2.64
C ASN A 252 11.03 -8.03 -1.55
N PRO A 253 11.22 -6.80 -1.05
CA PRO A 253 12.21 -6.52 -0.02
C PRO A 253 11.89 -7.19 1.33
N TRP A 254 10.63 -7.55 1.55
CA TRP A 254 10.14 -8.08 2.82
C TRP A 254 10.53 -9.53 3.08
N TYR A 255 10.90 -10.28 2.03
CA TYR A 255 11.37 -11.65 2.18
C TYR A 255 12.52 -11.74 3.19
N ASN A 256 13.54 -10.91 3.01
CA ASN A 256 14.71 -10.91 3.92
C ASN A 256 14.37 -10.35 5.31
N VAL A 257 13.40 -9.42 5.42
CA VAL A 257 12.93 -8.88 6.71
C VAL A 257 12.31 -10.01 7.55
N LEU A 258 11.48 -10.85 6.94
CA LEU A 258 10.90 -12.01 7.61
C LEU A 258 11.96 -13.10 7.89
N VAL A 259 12.63 -13.57 6.84
CA VAL A 259 13.46 -14.79 6.92
C VAL A 259 14.75 -14.57 7.70
N LYS A 260 15.42 -13.41 7.52
CA LYS A 260 16.71 -13.14 8.19
C LYS A 260 16.56 -12.45 9.53
N HIS A 261 15.50 -11.64 9.71
CA HIS A 261 15.35 -10.83 10.92
C HIS A 261 14.17 -11.26 11.80
N GLY A 262 13.34 -12.22 11.35
CA GLY A 262 12.19 -12.72 12.10
C GLY A 262 11.14 -11.63 12.40
N GLN A 263 11.12 -10.55 11.59
CA GLN A 263 10.20 -9.44 11.79
C GLN A 263 8.96 -9.63 10.93
N GLY A 264 7.81 -9.26 11.47
CA GLY A 264 6.53 -9.30 10.78
C GLY A 264 5.64 -8.14 11.15
N THR A 265 4.48 -8.09 10.54
CA THR A 265 3.50 -7.02 10.68
C THR A 265 2.25 -7.46 11.46
N LEU A 266 1.95 -8.75 11.48
CA LEU A 266 0.84 -9.34 12.24
C LEU A 266 1.36 -10.43 13.17
N MET A 267 0.96 -10.40 14.44
CA MET A 267 1.25 -11.49 15.38
C MET A 267 0.05 -12.42 15.52
N TYR A 268 0.24 -13.69 15.16
CA TYR A 268 -0.76 -14.73 15.33
C TYR A 268 -0.17 -15.91 16.10
N GLN A 269 -0.84 -16.34 17.19
CA GLN A 269 -0.40 -17.43 18.06
C GLN A 269 1.06 -17.34 18.53
N GLY A 270 1.54 -16.11 18.80
CA GLY A 270 2.89 -15.85 19.27
C GLY A 270 3.97 -15.79 18.18
N ALA A 271 3.61 -16.01 16.92
CA ALA A 271 4.51 -15.90 15.78
C ALA A 271 4.20 -14.64 14.94
N TRP A 272 5.26 -13.98 14.46
CA TRP A 272 5.13 -12.88 13.51
C TRP A 272 4.98 -13.40 12.08
N ASN A 273 3.94 -12.94 11.38
CA ASN A 273 3.77 -13.07 9.94
C ASN A 273 3.98 -11.70 9.28
N LEU A 274 4.42 -11.68 8.03
CA LEU A 274 4.66 -10.44 7.29
C LEU A 274 3.68 -10.36 6.10
N PHE A 275 2.44 -9.95 6.38
CA PHE A 275 1.35 -9.88 5.39
C PHE A 275 1.31 -8.55 4.67
N ASP A 276 1.75 -7.48 5.31
CA ASP A 276 1.70 -6.11 4.82
C ASP A 276 2.96 -5.83 4.00
N GLN A 277 2.85 -5.97 2.68
CA GLN A 277 3.99 -5.94 1.76
C GLN A 277 3.88 -4.80 0.76
N ILE A 278 5.03 -4.24 0.37
CA ILE A 278 5.17 -3.27 -0.73
C ILE A 278 6.22 -3.83 -1.69
N ILE A 279 5.79 -4.18 -2.90
CA ILE A 279 6.52 -4.99 -3.87
C ILE A 279 6.72 -4.18 -5.15
N LEU A 280 7.90 -4.25 -5.77
CA LEU A 280 8.37 -3.26 -6.72
C LEU A 280 8.62 -3.85 -8.11
N SER A 281 8.27 -3.10 -9.16
CA SER A 281 8.65 -3.43 -10.52
C SER A 281 10.16 -3.23 -10.78
N PRO A 282 10.74 -3.95 -11.76
CA PRO A 282 12.19 -3.96 -12.02
C PRO A 282 12.80 -2.58 -12.31
N ASN A 283 12.05 -1.68 -12.93
CA ASN A 283 12.53 -0.33 -13.28
C ASN A 283 12.70 0.61 -12.07
N LEU A 284 12.24 0.22 -10.87
CA LEU A 284 12.53 0.87 -9.60
C LEU A 284 13.84 0.40 -8.96
N LEU A 285 14.59 -0.54 -9.56
CA LEU A 285 15.73 -1.18 -8.93
C LEU A 285 17.04 -0.69 -9.56
N ASN A 286 18.09 -0.64 -8.73
CA ASN A 286 19.47 -0.54 -9.17
C ASN A 286 20.14 -1.90 -9.00
N LYS A 287 20.58 -2.51 -10.10
CA LYS A 287 21.40 -3.71 -10.06
C LYS A 287 22.87 -3.36 -9.78
N LYS A 288 23.63 -4.34 -9.28
CA LYS A 288 25.07 -4.20 -8.99
C LYS A 288 25.82 -3.71 -10.24
N GLY A 289 26.63 -2.66 -10.08
CA GLY A 289 27.38 -2.06 -11.19
C GLY A 289 26.57 -1.03 -12.03
N HIS A 290 25.25 -0.93 -11.88
CA HIS A 290 24.40 0.01 -12.61
C HIS A 290 23.60 0.89 -11.64
N ARG A 291 24.24 1.95 -11.15
CA ARG A 291 23.56 2.94 -10.29
C ARG A 291 23.04 4.10 -11.14
N ASP A 292 21.74 4.06 -11.42
CA ASP A 292 21.03 5.16 -12.07
C ASP A 292 20.29 5.99 -11.03
N GLY A 293 20.74 7.20 -10.76
CA GLY A 293 20.05 8.15 -9.87
C GLY A 293 19.14 9.12 -10.62
N SER A 294 19.14 9.10 -11.95
CA SER A 294 18.36 10.03 -12.77
C SER A 294 16.85 9.78 -12.71
N THR A 295 16.44 8.65 -12.21
CA THR A 295 15.05 8.21 -12.05
C THR A 295 14.84 7.62 -10.66
N LEU A 296 13.58 7.56 -10.22
CA LEU A 296 13.20 6.98 -8.91
C LEU A 296 13.72 5.56 -8.78
N LYS A 297 14.45 5.29 -7.71
CA LYS A 297 15.02 3.99 -7.37
C LYS A 297 14.77 3.63 -5.91
N TYR A 298 14.53 2.36 -5.67
CA TYR A 298 14.41 1.78 -4.33
C TYR A 298 15.69 1.99 -3.52
N TRP A 299 15.52 2.42 -2.29
CA TRP A 299 16.62 2.58 -1.33
C TRP A 299 16.53 1.58 -0.18
N LYS A 300 15.43 1.59 0.60
CA LYS A 300 15.22 0.71 1.75
C LYS A 300 13.73 0.44 2.01
N CYS A 301 13.44 -0.55 2.83
CA CYS A 301 12.12 -0.80 3.42
C CYS A 301 12.22 -0.81 4.95
N GLU A 302 11.09 -0.60 5.62
CA GLU A 302 11.02 -0.52 7.08
C GLU A 302 9.61 -0.84 7.58
N ILE A 303 9.50 -1.74 8.58
CA ILE A 303 8.27 -1.87 9.38
C ILE A 303 8.26 -0.72 10.37
N GLN A 304 7.20 0.07 10.39
CA GLN A 304 7.04 1.24 11.26
C GLN A 304 6.66 0.79 12.67
N ARG A 305 7.64 0.71 13.55
CA ARG A 305 7.50 0.13 14.90
C ARG A 305 7.42 1.21 15.98
N MET A 306 6.47 2.16 15.85
CA MET A 306 6.27 3.18 16.87
C MET A 306 5.86 2.51 18.19
N PRO A 307 6.46 2.90 19.35
CA PRO A 307 6.23 2.22 20.64
C PRO A 307 4.77 2.10 21.04
N TYR A 308 3.95 3.10 20.73
CA TYR A 308 2.52 3.13 21.06
C TYR A 308 1.66 2.14 20.25
N LEU A 309 2.20 1.54 19.17
CA LEU A 309 1.52 0.51 18.38
C LEU A 309 1.57 -0.88 19.05
N PHE A 310 2.29 -1.00 20.18
CA PHE A 310 2.47 -2.28 20.85
C PHE A 310 1.69 -2.37 22.15
N GLN A 311 1.16 -3.54 22.41
CA GLN A 311 0.55 -3.87 23.70
C GLN A 311 1.64 -4.04 24.74
N THR A 312 1.56 -3.27 25.84
CA THR A 312 2.58 -3.25 26.89
C THR A 312 2.30 -4.22 28.03
N GLU A 313 1.04 -4.68 28.16
CA GLU A 313 0.57 -5.49 29.29
C GLU A 313 -0.38 -6.61 28.84
N GLY A 314 -0.66 -7.54 29.75
CA GLY A 314 -1.64 -8.60 29.57
C GLY A 314 -1.23 -9.71 28.62
N LYS A 315 -2.20 -10.53 28.21
CA LYS A 315 -2.00 -11.73 27.37
C LYS A 315 -1.33 -11.46 26.03
N TYR A 316 -1.53 -10.27 25.47
CA TYR A 316 -1.04 -9.90 24.13
C TYR A 316 0.18 -8.97 24.19
N LYS A 317 0.86 -8.91 25.35
CA LYS A 317 2.08 -8.10 25.52
C LYS A 317 3.11 -8.39 24.44
N GLY A 318 3.64 -7.35 23.81
CA GLY A 318 4.62 -7.41 22.72
C GLY A 318 4.01 -7.60 21.34
N GLY A 319 2.71 -7.90 21.24
CA GLY A 319 1.96 -7.86 20.00
C GLY A 319 1.45 -6.46 19.67
N THR A 320 0.72 -6.34 18.58
CA THR A 320 0.10 -5.08 18.15
C THR A 320 -1.01 -4.64 19.13
N LYS A 321 -1.10 -3.35 19.38
CA LYS A 321 -2.18 -2.74 20.16
C LYS A 321 -3.39 -2.54 19.25
N ARG A 322 -4.18 -3.60 19.09
CA ARG A 322 -5.32 -3.66 18.19
C ARG A 322 -6.55 -2.92 18.72
N THR A 323 -7.48 -2.62 17.84
CA THR A 323 -8.74 -1.93 18.16
C THR A 323 -9.64 -2.77 19.05
N THR A 324 -9.79 -4.06 18.69
CA THR A 324 -10.66 -5.01 19.37
C THR A 324 -10.01 -6.38 19.52
N ALA A 325 -10.35 -7.13 20.54
CA ALA A 325 -10.01 -8.54 20.69
C ALA A 325 -11.12 -9.31 21.42
N GLY A 326 -11.62 -10.39 20.81
CA GLY A 326 -12.65 -11.24 21.41
C GLY A 326 -13.93 -10.49 21.81
N GLY A 327 -14.35 -9.51 21.01
CA GLY A 327 -15.52 -8.67 21.28
C GLY A 327 -15.28 -7.51 22.28
N VAL A 328 -14.06 -7.41 22.85
CA VAL A 328 -13.70 -6.34 23.78
C VAL A 328 -13.02 -5.20 23.02
N TRP A 329 -13.47 -3.96 23.26
CA TRP A 329 -12.80 -2.76 22.74
C TRP A 329 -11.53 -2.47 23.56
N LEU A 330 -10.37 -2.38 22.89
CA LEU A 330 -9.07 -2.17 23.50
C LEU A 330 -8.52 -0.76 23.27
N ASP A 331 -9.23 0.10 22.52
CA ASP A 331 -8.81 1.45 22.21
C ASP A 331 -7.40 1.52 21.59
N GLY A 332 -7.12 0.62 20.68
CA GLY A 332 -5.84 0.52 20.02
C GLY A 332 -5.82 1.14 18.63
N TYR A 333 -4.91 0.67 17.81
CA TYR A 333 -4.64 1.15 16.46
C TYR A 333 -5.10 0.12 15.43
N SER A 334 -4.32 -0.94 15.25
CA SER A 334 -4.58 -2.05 14.33
C SER A 334 -3.92 -3.32 14.86
N ASP A 335 -4.41 -4.47 14.43
CA ASP A 335 -3.73 -5.75 14.62
C ASP A 335 -2.54 -5.94 13.68
N HIS A 336 -2.31 -5.02 12.76
CA HIS A 336 -1.15 -4.94 11.89
C HIS A 336 -0.19 -3.83 12.29
N LEU A 337 1.06 -3.89 11.81
CA LEU A 337 2.02 -2.80 11.85
C LEU A 337 2.15 -2.18 10.45
N PRO A 338 2.28 -0.85 10.36
CA PRO A 338 2.47 -0.19 9.07
C PRO A 338 3.82 -0.52 8.46
N THR A 339 3.89 -0.51 7.13
CA THR A 339 5.11 -0.70 6.35
C THR A 339 5.41 0.50 5.47
N ALA A 340 6.68 0.77 5.20
CA ALA A 340 7.10 1.80 4.27
C ALA A 340 8.32 1.37 3.46
N ILE A 341 8.38 1.83 2.22
CA ILE A 341 9.58 1.83 1.38
C ILE A 341 10.02 3.26 1.11
N TYR A 342 11.30 3.41 0.80
CA TYR A 342 11.88 4.70 0.44
C TYR A 342 12.47 4.64 -0.95
N LEU A 343 12.13 5.63 -1.76
CA LEU A 343 12.61 5.82 -3.12
C LEU A 343 13.49 7.07 -3.16
N MET A 344 14.56 7.03 -3.95
CA MET A 344 15.49 8.16 -4.12
C MET A 344 15.58 8.58 -5.59
N LYS A 345 15.76 9.86 -5.82
CA LYS A 345 16.08 10.44 -7.13
C LYS A 345 17.11 11.57 -6.98
N GLU A 346 18.08 11.66 -7.86
CA GLU A 346 19.08 12.74 -7.89
C GLU A 346 18.41 14.08 -8.19
N GLN A 347 18.76 15.12 -7.44
CA GLN A 347 18.22 16.46 -7.62
C GLN A 347 18.80 17.13 -8.87
N GLY A 348 18.01 18.00 -9.52
CA GLY A 348 18.43 18.74 -10.69
C GLY A 348 18.49 17.94 -11.98
N VAL A 349 18.15 16.64 -11.95
CA VAL A 349 18.04 15.84 -13.17
C VAL A 349 16.65 16.02 -13.77
N ALA A 350 16.62 16.41 -15.05
CA ALA A 350 15.37 16.56 -15.78
C ALA A 350 14.60 15.21 -15.82
N THR A 351 13.32 15.25 -15.47
CA THR A 351 12.44 14.10 -15.62
C THR A 351 12.14 13.88 -17.09
N LYS A 352 12.34 12.67 -17.58
CA LYS A 352 11.86 12.28 -18.92
C LYS A 352 10.33 12.35 -18.95
N ASP A 353 9.77 12.54 -20.14
CA ASP A 353 8.32 12.48 -20.31
C ASP A 353 7.75 11.22 -19.62
N ALA A 354 6.76 11.43 -18.79
CA ALA A 354 6.11 10.36 -18.06
C ALA A 354 5.29 9.44 -18.97
N GLY A 355 4.98 9.86 -20.19
CA GLY A 355 4.15 9.15 -21.16
C GLY A 355 2.67 9.14 -20.74
N ASP A 356 1.91 8.21 -21.32
CA ASP A 356 0.50 8.01 -20.95
C ASP A 356 0.38 7.46 -19.52
N CYS A 357 -0.29 8.23 -18.67
CA CYS A 357 -0.56 7.88 -17.28
C CYS A 357 -1.93 7.22 -17.05
N LEU A 358 -2.71 6.98 -18.10
CA LEU A 358 -4.01 6.31 -17.98
C LEU A 358 -3.82 4.80 -17.75
N LEU A 359 -4.64 4.25 -16.88
CA LEU A 359 -4.68 2.83 -16.58
C LEU A 359 -5.25 2.03 -17.77
N PRO A 360 -4.88 0.74 -17.95
CA PRO A 360 -5.45 -0.11 -18.98
C PRO A 360 -6.97 -0.23 -18.87
N ASP A 361 -7.63 -0.49 -19.99
CA ASP A 361 -9.05 -0.85 -19.98
C ASP A 361 -9.26 -2.23 -19.36
N PHE A 362 -10.48 -2.44 -18.84
CA PHE A 362 -10.89 -3.76 -18.34
C PHE A 362 -10.91 -4.79 -19.48
N THR A 363 -10.49 -6.01 -19.17
CA THR A 363 -10.68 -7.17 -20.04
C THR A 363 -12.16 -7.56 -20.10
N GLU A 364 -12.55 -8.37 -21.07
CA GLU A 364 -13.94 -8.83 -21.16
C GLU A 364 -14.37 -9.62 -19.90
N ALA A 365 -13.49 -10.46 -19.36
CA ALA A 365 -13.77 -11.19 -18.12
C ALA A 365 -13.94 -10.23 -16.91
N GLU A 366 -13.14 -9.16 -16.83
CA GLU A 366 -13.29 -8.13 -15.80
C GLU A 366 -14.61 -7.35 -15.95
N LYS A 367 -14.99 -6.98 -17.18
CA LYS A 367 -16.26 -6.29 -17.46
C LYS A 367 -17.46 -7.15 -17.10
N GLN A 368 -17.44 -8.45 -17.47
CA GLN A 368 -18.47 -9.40 -17.10
C GLN A 368 -18.59 -9.52 -15.58
N ASN A 369 -17.48 -9.69 -14.88
CA ASN A 369 -17.47 -9.79 -13.41
C ASN A 369 -18.01 -8.52 -12.75
N ILE A 370 -17.67 -7.33 -13.25
CA ILE A 370 -18.20 -6.04 -12.75
C ILE A 370 -19.74 -6.00 -12.91
N ALA A 371 -20.25 -6.41 -14.10
CA ALA A 371 -21.70 -6.44 -14.34
C ALA A 371 -22.43 -7.42 -13.41
N GLU A 372 -21.87 -8.59 -13.17
CA GLU A 372 -22.41 -9.59 -12.23
C GLU A 372 -22.41 -9.05 -10.78
N CYS A 373 -21.31 -8.40 -10.35
CA CYS A 373 -21.23 -7.78 -9.02
C CYS A 373 -22.29 -6.69 -8.82
N GLU A 374 -22.57 -5.88 -9.85
CA GLU A 374 -23.58 -4.84 -9.79
C GLU A 374 -25.00 -5.42 -9.65
N LEU A 375 -25.33 -6.47 -10.39
CA LEU A 375 -26.60 -7.18 -10.24
C LEU A 375 -26.77 -7.78 -8.83
N GLU A 376 -25.73 -8.43 -8.31
CA GLU A 376 -25.75 -9.00 -6.96
C GLU A 376 -25.91 -7.92 -5.89
N LYS A 377 -25.27 -6.75 -6.09
CA LYS A 377 -25.42 -5.57 -5.20
C LYS A 377 -26.87 -5.14 -5.15
N GLN A 378 -27.52 -4.94 -6.30
CA GLN A 378 -28.92 -4.52 -6.40
C GLN A 378 -29.87 -5.52 -5.71
N GLU A 379 -29.62 -6.83 -5.88
CA GLU A 379 -30.39 -7.88 -5.20
C GLU A 379 -30.25 -7.81 -3.68
N ARG A 380 -29.04 -7.58 -3.16
CA ARG A 380 -28.79 -7.47 -1.72
C ARG A 380 -29.46 -6.22 -1.14
N GLU A 381 -29.32 -5.07 -1.82
CA GLU A 381 -29.96 -3.83 -1.40
C GLU A 381 -31.49 -3.93 -1.37
N ALA A 382 -32.09 -4.60 -2.36
CA ALA A 382 -33.53 -4.82 -2.38
C ALA A 382 -34.00 -5.70 -1.22
N LYS A 383 -33.26 -6.79 -0.92
CA LYS A 383 -33.54 -7.67 0.22
C LYS A 383 -33.39 -6.97 1.57
N ASP A 384 -32.44 -6.08 1.69
CA ASP A 384 -32.14 -5.37 2.93
C ASP A 384 -33.21 -4.29 3.21
N LYS A 385 -33.60 -3.53 2.19
CA LYS A 385 -34.72 -2.58 2.28
C LYS A 385 -36.05 -3.24 2.62
N ALA A 386 -36.26 -4.49 2.19
CA ALA A 386 -37.49 -5.24 2.51
C ALA A 386 -37.54 -5.74 3.98
N LYS A 387 -36.44 -5.65 4.74
CA LYS A 387 -36.38 -6.03 6.18
C LYS A 387 -36.56 -4.84 7.12
N GLN A 388 -36.41 -3.62 6.59
CA GLN A 388 -36.62 -2.37 7.32
C GLN A 388 -38.10 -1.97 7.31
#